data_691f6f3fa5963662370fdd7fdccd4861
#
_entry.id   691f6f3fa5963662370fdd7fdccd4861
#
_cell.length_a   1.000
_cell.length_b   1.000
_cell.length_c   1.000
_cell.angle_alpha   90.00
_cell.angle_beta   90.00
_cell.angle_gamma   90.00
#
_symmetry.space_group_name_H-M   'P 1'
#
loop_
_entity.id
_entity.type
_entity.pdbx_description
1 polymer ?
#
loop_
_entity_poly.entity_id
_entity_poly.type
_entity_poly.pdbx_seq_one_letter_code
_entity_poly.pdbx_strand_id
1 'polypeptide(L)'
;MEMVLVAPILVIVLFGVFELGHAFDVAHTLAGLAREGANIASRGTALDTVLDVTMHNGASIGLGKAGGAVVSELEVQGGVPRIVSQVASSGYSGHSRLGTTGDPASSLAGLGLVNGRTIYAVEVFYSYEPLTPIGRLVPGMVPGTVYDRAFF
;
A
#
# COMPACT_ATOMS: atom_id res chain seq x y z
N MET A 1 -9.42 29.90 -36.32
CA MET A 1 -9.59 28.44 -36.36
C MET A 1 -8.56 27.68 -35.51
N GLU A 2 -7.36 28.18 -35.32
CA GLU A 2 -6.29 27.50 -34.58
C GLU A 2 -6.63 27.23 -33.11
N MET A 3 -7.29 28.17 -32.41
CA MET A 3 -7.71 28.03 -31.02
C MET A 3 -8.70 26.86 -30.78
N VAL A 4 -9.51 26.52 -31.79
CA VAL A 4 -10.51 25.43 -31.68
C VAL A 4 -9.85 24.07 -31.64
N LEU A 5 -8.67 23.90 -32.26
CA LEU A 5 -7.90 22.66 -32.22
C LEU A 5 -7.00 22.55 -30.97
N VAL A 6 -6.50 23.68 -30.47
CA VAL A 6 -5.60 23.72 -29.31
C VAL A 6 -6.35 23.50 -28.00
N ALA A 7 -7.55 24.05 -27.87
CA ALA A 7 -8.33 23.95 -26.62
C ALA A 7 -8.62 22.50 -26.16
N PRO A 8 -9.06 21.59 -27.03
CA PRO A 8 -9.25 20.18 -26.61
C PRO A 8 -7.96 19.51 -26.15
N ILE A 9 -6.83 19.79 -26.78
CA ILE A 9 -5.53 19.23 -26.40
C ILE A 9 -5.13 19.72 -25.01
N LEU A 10 -5.29 21.02 -24.74
CA LEU A 10 -5.01 21.60 -23.43
C LEU A 10 -5.89 20.97 -22.33
N VAL A 11 -7.16 20.74 -22.61
CA VAL A 11 -8.08 20.07 -21.67
C VAL A 11 -7.62 18.64 -21.38
N ILE A 12 -7.19 17.89 -22.39
CA ILE A 12 -6.66 16.54 -22.25
C ILE A 12 -5.41 16.54 -21.37
N VAL A 13 -4.48 17.45 -21.62
CA VAL A 13 -3.25 17.58 -20.82
C VAL A 13 -3.59 17.95 -19.37
N LEU A 14 -4.52 18.88 -19.17
CA LEU A 14 -4.94 19.30 -17.84
C LEU A 14 -5.53 18.14 -17.03
N PHE A 15 -6.42 17.34 -17.62
CA PHE A 15 -6.97 16.16 -16.98
C PHE A 15 -5.88 15.11 -16.70
N GLY A 16 -4.92 14.93 -17.62
CA GLY A 16 -3.80 14.02 -17.40
C GLY A 16 -2.94 14.41 -16.20
N VAL A 17 -2.60 15.69 -16.09
CA VAL A 17 -1.83 16.23 -14.95
C VAL A 17 -2.60 16.06 -13.64
N PHE A 18 -3.91 16.36 -13.65
CA PHE A 18 -4.77 16.20 -12.49
C PHE A 18 -4.84 14.72 -12.02
N GLU A 19 -5.04 13.81 -12.96
CA GLU A 19 -5.12 12.37 -12.68
C GLU A 19 -3.82 11.82 -12.07
N LEU A 20 -2.67 12.18 -12.67
CA LEU A 20 -1.37 11.78 -12.14
C LEU A 20 -1.10 12.38 -10.76
N GLY A 21 -1.44 13.66 -10.56
CA GLY A 21 -1.31 14.31 -9.26
C GLY A 21 -2.10 13.58 -8.18
N HIS A 22 -3.34 13.20 -8.46
CA HIS A 22 -4.16 12.42 -7.54
C HIS A 22 -3.60 11.02 -7.28
N ALA A 23 -3.10 10.32 -8.30
CA ALA A 23 -2.47 9.01 -8.13
C ALA A 23 -1.22 9.09 -7.25
N PHE A 24 -0.41 10.13 -7.38
CA PHE A 24 0.74 10.38 -6.52
C PHE A 24 0.33 10.69 -5.07
N ASP A 25 -0.72 11.46 -4.86
CA ASP A 25 -1.23 11.77 -3.52
C ASP A 25 -1.70 10.51 -2.80
N VAL A 26 -2.45 9.64 -3.49
CA VAL A 26 -2.84 8.33 -2.97
C VAL A 26 -1.60 7.49 -2.63
N ALA A 27 -0.61 7.39 -3.52
CA ALA A 27 0.61 6.62 -3.27
C ALA A 27 1.39 7.15 -2.06
N HIS A 28 1.50 8.46 -1.92
CA HIS A 28 2.13 9.11 -0.77
C HIS A 28 1.40 8.80 0.53
N THR A 29 0.08 8.85 0.52
CA THR A 29 -0.75 8.52 1.68
C THR A 29 -0.55 7.06 2.09
N LEU A 30 -0.56 6.11 1.14
CA LEU A 30 -0.31 4.71 1.45
C LEU A 30 1.07 4.48 2.07
N ALA A 31 2.11 5.12 1.52
CA ALA A 31 3.46 5.04 2.07
C ALA A 31 3.53 5.57 3.52
N GLY A 32 2.82 6.66 3.80
CA GLY A 32 2.67 7.21 5.15
C GLY A 32 2.01 6.21 6.11
N LEU A 33 0.88 5.64 5.70
CA LEU A 33 0.12 4.65 6.49
C LEU A 33 0.96 3.41 6.80
N ALA A 34 1.64 2.85 5.80
CA ALA A 34 2.49 1.68 6.00
C ALA A 34 3.61 1.95 7.02
N ARG A 35 4.31 3.09 6.90
CA ARG A 35 5.40 3.47 7.82
C ARG A 35 4.90 3.75 9.21
N GLU A 36 3.80 4.48 9.37
CA GLU A 36 3.20 4.78 10.67
C GLU A 36 2.76 3.49 11.36
N GLY A 37 2.03 2.62 10.66
CA GLY A 37 1.58 1.34 11.17
C GLY A 37 2.75 0.46 11.62
N ALA A 38 3.78 0.30 10.79
CA ALA A 38 4.95 -0.50 11.14
C ALA A 38 5.74 0.09 12.33
N ASN A 39 5.83 1.41 12.44
CA ASN A 39 6.44 2.08 13.59
C ASN A 39 5.63 1.86 14.89
N ILE A 40 4.29 1.91 14.83
CA ILE A 40 3.42 1.61 15.97
C ILE A 40 3.57 0.15 16.40
N ALA A 41 3.59 -0.79 15.44
CA ALA A 41 3.78 -2.22 15.69
C ALA A 41 5.12 -2.50 16.40
N SER A 42 6.20 -1.85 15.96
CA SER A 42 7.55 -2.04 16.54
C SER A 42 7.67 -1.60 17.99
N ARG A 43 6.70 -0.84 18.50
CA ARG A 43 6.61 -0.43 19.92
C ARG A 43 5.85 -1.43 20.81
N GLY A 44 5.49 -2.59 20.27
CA GLY A 44 4.79 -3.66 21.00
C GLY A 44 3.27 -3.50 21.04
N THR A 45 2.70 -2.69 20.14
CA THR A 45 1.24 -2.59 19.99
C THR A 45 0.69 -3.87 19.35
N ALA A 46 -0.44 -4.38 19.83
CA ALA A 46 -1.09 -5.55 19.25
C ALA A 46 -1.42 -5.35 17.77
N LEU A 47 -1.23 -6.38 16.94
CA LEU A 47 -1.37 -6.29 15.49
C LEU A 47 -2.77 -5.83 15.06
N ASP A 48 -3.82 -6.29 15.75
CA ASP A 48 -5.21 -5.86 15.49
C ASP A 48 -5.40 -4.36 15.71
N THR A 49 -4.82 -3.83 16.78
CA THR A 49 -4.86 -2.38 17.07
C THR A 49 -4.11 -1.58 16.00
N VAL A 50 -2.95 -2.07 15.57
CA VAL A 50 -2.18 -1.44 14.46
C VAL A 50 -2.99 -1.44 13.17
N LEU A 51 -3.66 -2.56 12.88
CA LEU A 51 -4.53 -2.69 11.72
C LEU A 51 -5.67 -1.69 11.77
N ASP A 52 -6.37 -1.59 12.90
CA ASP A 52 -7.49 -0.66 13.10
C ASP A 52 -7.05 0.80 12.92
N VAL A 53 -5.92 1.19 13.51
CA VAL A 53 -5.35 2.54 13.34
C VAL A 53 -5.00 2.81 11.88
N THR A 54 -4.36 1.86 11.20
CA THR A 54 -3.98 1.99 9.79
C THR A 54 -5.21 2.16 8.91
N MET A 55 -6.25 1.35 9.12
CA MET A 55 -7.51 1.44 8.37
C MET A 55 -8.27 2.73 8.68
N HIS A 56 -8.29 3.18 9.92
CA HIS A 56 -8.91 4.44 10.33
C HIS A 56 -8.24 5.64 9.67
N ASN A 57 -6.90 5.72 9.72
CA ASN A 57 -6.13 6.79 9.11
C ASN A 57 -6.24 6.78 7.57
N GLY A 58 -6.45 5.61 6.96
CA GLY A 58 -6.72 5.45 5.54
C GLY A 58 -8.14 5.79 5.09
N ALA A 59 -9.03 6.15 6.02
CA ALA A 59 -10.43 6.47 5.68
C ALA A 59 -10.58 7.67 4.74
N SER A 60 -9.65 8.64 4.80
CA SER A 60 -9.64 9.83 3.95
C SER A 60 -9.53 9.51 2.46
N ILE A 61 -8.84 8.43 2.10
CA ILE A 61 -8.73 7.94 0.72
C ILE A 61 -9.73 6.82 0.41
N GLY A 62 -10.62 6.47 1.36
CA GLY A 62 -11.57 5.38 1.20
C GLY A 62 -10.95 3.97 1.25
N LEU A 63 -9.85 3.79 1.96
CA LEU A 63 -9.09 2.52 2.03
C LEU A 63 -9.98 1.31 2.34
N GLY A 64 -10.94 1.44 3.27
CA GLY A 64 -11.84 0.35 3.65
C GLY A 64 -12.84 -0.09 2.57
N LYS A 65 -13.01 0.71 1.49
CA LYS A 65 -13.88 0.38 0.36
C LYS A 65 -13.10 -0.10 -0.87
N ALA A 66 -11.95 0.53 -1.11
CA ALA A 66 -11.15 0.30 -2.31
C ALA A 66 -9.86 -0.50 -2.06
N GLY A 67 -9.63 -0.95 -0.83
CA GLY A 67 -8.40 -1.65 -0.49
C GLY A 67 -8.42 -2.28 0.88
N GLY A 68 -7.25 -2.45 1.46
CA GLY A 68 -7.07 -3.01 2.78
C GLY A 68 -5.62 -2.99 3.23
N ALA A 69 -5.39 -3.46 4.43
CA ALA A 69 -4.06 -3.58 4.99
C ALA A 69 -3.83 -4.98 5.58
N VAL A 70 -2.56 -5.36 5.63
CA VAL A 70 -2.09 -6.58 6.29
C VAL A 70 -0.94 -6.19 7.21
N VAL A 71 -1.03 -6.60 8.46
CA VAL A 71 0.00 -6.40 9.48
C VAL A 71 0.61 -7.75 9.82
N SER A 72 1.91 -7.87 9.71
CA SER A 72 2.64 -9.11 9.94
C SER A 72 3.75 -8.92 10.96
N GLU A 73 3.87 -9.90 11.87
CA GLU A 73 5.02 -10.06 12.74
C GLU A 73 5.90 -11.18 12.18
N LEU A 74 7.18 -10.87 12.04
CA LEU A 74 8.16 -11.80 11.49
C LEU A 74 9.30 -12.01 12.49
N GLU A 75 9.78 -13.25 12.60
CA GLU A 75 10.97 -13.61 13.36
C GLU A 75 12.08 -14.07 12.41
N VAL A 76 13.29 -13.59 12.61
CA VAL A 76 14.44 -13.98 11.80
C VAL A 76 15.00 -15.31 12.26
N GLN A 77 14.91 -16.31 11.39
CA GLN A 77 15.43 -17.67 11.63
C GLN A 77 16.37 -18.08 10.50
N GLY A 78 17.62 -18.39 10.82
CA GLY A 78 18.63 -18.74 9.81
C GLY A 78 18.94 -17.62 8.80
N GLY A 79 18.80 -16.35 9.21
CA GLY A 79 18.99 -15.18 8.32
C GLY A 79 17.80 -14.89 7.42
N VAL A 80 16.71 -15.64 7.52
CA VAL A 80 15.48 -15.44 6.74
C VAL A 80 14.33 -15.12 7.70
N PRO A 81 13.60 -14.00 7.50
CA PRO A 81 12.40 -13.69 8.27
C PRO A 81 11.28 -14.69 7.95
N ARG A 82 10.60 -15.19 8.98
CA ARG A 82 9.40 -16.02 8.86
C ARG A 82 8.23 -15.32 9.50
N ILE A 83 7.07 -15.42 8.88
CA ILE A 83 5.83 -14.81 9.39
C ILE A 83 5.34 -15.66 10.57
N VAL A 84 5.35 -15.09 11.77
CA VAL A 84 4.90 -15.72 13.01
C VAL A 84 3.42 -15.48 13.24
N SER A 85 2.98 -14.24 13.00
CA SER A 85 1.60 -13.82 13.15
C SER A 85 1.23 -12.82 12.07
N GLN A 86 -0.03 -12.85 11.63
CA GLN A 86 -0.53 -11.97 10.59
C GLN A 86 -2.00 -11.68 10.78
N VAL A 87 -2.39 -10.44 10.62
CA VAL A 87 -3.78 -9.99 10.62
C VAL A 87 -4.05 -9.18 9.37
N ALA A 88 -5.25 -9.31 8.82
CA ALA A 88 -5.68 -8.59 7.62
C ALA A 88 -7.01 -7.88 7.86
N SER A 89 -7.23 -6.76 7.19
CA SER A 89 -8.48 -6.02 7.28
C SER A 89 -9.67 -6.83 6.77
N SER A 90 -10.80 -6.73 7.46
CA SER A 90 -12.05 -7.37 7.08
C SER A 90 -12.49 -6.88 5.68
N GLY A 91 -12.90 -7.82 4.82
CA GLY A 91 -13.32 -7.50 3.45
C GLY A 91 -12.19 -7.40 2.42
N TYR A 92 -10.92 -7.44 2.84
CA TYR A 92 -9.80 -7.55 1.93
C TYR A 92 -9.61 -9.01 1.52
N SER A 93 -9.87 -9.32 0.25
CA SER A 93 -9.73 -10.67 -0.33
C SER A 93 -8.34 -10.93 -0.94
N GLY A 94 -7.44 -9.94 -0.90
CA GLY A 94 -6.09 -10.07 -1.43
C GLY A 94 -5.16 -10.82 -0.46
N HIS A 95 -4.04 -11.25 -1.01
CA HIS A 95 -3.01 -11.93 -0.24
C HIS A 95 -1.85 -10.98 0.07
N SER A 96 -1.23 -11.15 1.24
CA SER A 96 0.05 -10.51 1.55
C SER A 96 1.10 -10.90 0.48
N ARG A 97 1.88 -9.93 0.05
CA ARG A 97 3.02 -10.19 -0.87
C ARG A 97 4.23 -10.77 -0.15
N LEU A 98 4.18 -10.80 1.18
CA LEU A 98 5.21 -11.45 2.00
C LEU A 98 4.97 -12.97 2.15
N GLY A 99 3.73 -13.42 1.99
CA GLY A 99 3.29 -14.79 2.22
C GLY A 99 2.25 -14.89 3.32
N THR A 100 2.07 -16.07 3.86
CA THR A 100 1.13 -16.39 4.96
C THR A 100 1.89 -16.83 6.21
N THR A 101 1.19 -16.91 7.34
CA THR A 101 1.78 -17.38 8.61
C THR A 101 2.48 -18.72 8.42
N GLY A 102 3.73 -18.80 8.85
CA GLY A 102 4.63 -19.94 8.68
C GLY A 102 5.55 -19.86 7.45
N ASP A 103 5.22 -19.03 6.46
CA ASP A 103 6.03 -18.88 5.25
C ASP A 103 7.31 -18.05 5.50
N PRO A 104 8.39 -18.36 4.78
CA PRO A 104 9.54 -17.46 4.75
C PRO A 104 9.22 -16.23 3.90
N ALA A 105 9.45 -15.05 4.44
CA ALA A 105 9.37 -13.79 3.69
C ALA A 105 10.63 -13.62 2.83
N SER A 106 10.72 -14.41 1.75
CA SER A 106 11.92 -14.52 0.90
C SER A 106 12.31 -13.18 0.26
N SER A 107 11.36 -12.27 0.09
CA SER A 107 11.62 -10.91 -0.43
C SER A 107 12.47 -10.05 0.53
N LEU A 108 12.66 -10.48 1.77
CA LEU A 108 13.50 -9.85 2.79
C LEU A 108 14.81 -10.62 3.03
N ALA A 109 15.03 -11.74 2.34
CA ALA A 109 16.27 -12.48 2.43
C ALA A 109 17.45 -11.63 1.91
N GLY A 110 18.59 -11.75 2.55
CA GLY A 110 19.80 -11.00 2.15
C GLY A 110 19.94 -9.60 2.74
N LEU A 111 19.00 -9.14 3.58
CA LEU A 111 19.13 -7.84 4.27
C LEU A 111 20.10 -7.87 5.47
N GLY A 112 20.85 -8.96 5.68
CA GLY A 112 21.80 -9.06 6.78
C GLY A 112 21.14 -9.07 8.17
N LEU A 113 19.94 -9.58 8.26
CA LEU A 113 19.14 -9.57 9.50
C LEU A 113 19.71 -10.52 10.54
N VAL A 114 19.69 -10.10 11.80
CA VAL A 114 20.20 -10.87 12.93
C VAL A 114 19.16 -11.89 13.39
N ASN A 115 19.58 -13.14 13.59
CA ASN A 115 18.70 -14.21 14.10
C ASN A 115 18.08 -13.84 15.45
N GLY A 116 16.82 -14.25 15.64
CA GLY A 116 16.04 -13.96 16.83
C GLY A 116 15.49 -12.55 16.91
N ARG A 117 15.72 -11.72 15.89
CA ARG A 117 15.11 -10.38 15.82
C ARG A 117 13.67 -10.48 15.32
N THR A 118 12.78 -9.78 16.00
CA THR A 118 11.41 -9.56 15.52
C THR A 118 11.37 -8.34 14.61
N ILE A 119 10.63 -8.46 13.52
CA ILE A 119 10.39 -7.40 12.52
C ILE A 119 8.89 -7.28 12.34
N TYR A 120 8.39 -6.08 12.27
CA TYR A 120 7.00 -5.81 11.95
C TYR A 120 6.88 -5.26 10.54
N ALA A 121 5.94 -5.79 9.78
CA ALA A 121 5.65 -5.37 8.42
C ALA A 121 4.20 -4.92 8.31
N VAL A 122 3.97 -3.79 7.68
CA VAL A 122 2.64 -3.34 7.29
C VAL A 122 2.60 -3.17 5.79
N GLU A 123 1.66 -3.86 5.17
CA GLU A 123 1.36 -3.80 3.74
C GLU A 123 0.01 -3.11 3.56
N VAL A 124 -0.06 -2.15 2.66
CA VAL A 124 -1.29 -1.43 2.32
C VAL A 124 -1.55 -1.57 0.83
N PHE A 125 -2.77 -1.93 0.48
CA PHE A 125 -3.23 -2.19 -0.88
C PHE A 125 -4.41 -1.28 -1.19
N TYR A 126 -4.42 -0.68 -2.36
CA TYR A 126 -5.49 0.20 -2.80
C TYR A 126 -5.79 -0.01 -4.28
N SER A 127 -7.03 -0.31 -4.62
CA SER A 127 -7.51 -0.34 -6.00
C SER A 127 -7.80 1.07 -6.45
N TYR A 128 -6.94 1.60 -7.29
CA TYR A 128 -7.08 2.95 -7.80
C TYR A 128 -8.13 3.01 -8.89
N GLU A 129 -9.12 3.88 -8.72
CA GLU A 129 -10.11 4.19 -9.75
C GLU A 129 -9.83 5.59 -10.31
N PRO A 130 -9.62 5.71 -11.64
CA PRO A 130 -9.42 7.01 -12.27
C PRO A 130 -10.60 7.95 -12.05
N LEU A 131 -10.33 9.19 -11.63
CA LEU A 131 -11.32 10.22 -11.40
C LEU A 131 -11.79 10.87 -12.71
N THR A 132 -10.89 10.96 -13.70
CA THR A 132 -11.17 11.63 -14.95
C THR A 132 -11.55 10.64 -16.07
N PRO A 133 -12.33 11.09 -17.06
CA PRO A 133 -12.62 10.27 -18.23
C PRO A 133 -11.35 9.81 -18.96
N ILE A 134 -10.28 10.60 -18.93
CA ILE A 134 -9.01 10.29 -19.61
C ILE A 134 -8.29 9.14 -18.95
N GLY A 135 -8.24 9.10 -17.62
CA GLY A 135 -7.67 7.97 -16.88
C GLY A 135 -8.38 6.64 -17.21
N ARG A 136 -9.66 6.69 -17.58
CA ARG A 136 -10.44 5.52 -18.03
C ARG A 136 -10.24 5.19 -19.51
N LEU A 137 -9.98 6.17 -20.35
CA LEU A 137 -9.84 6.00 -21.79
C LEU A 137 -8.44 5.54 -22.20
N VAL A 138 -7.41 5.82 -21.39
CA VAL A 138 -6.02 5.46 -21.66
C VAL A 138 -5.59 4.35 -20.69
N PRO A 139 -5.72 3.07 -21.09
CA PRO A 139 -5.29 1.95 -20.24
C PRO A 139 -3.81 2.06 -19.90
N GLY A 140 -3.47 1.86 -18.62
CA GLY A 140 -2.08 1.90 -18.15
C GLY A 140 -1.52 3.30 -17.85
N MET A 141 -2.32 4.36 -17.96
CA MET A 141 -1.93 5.72 -17.56
C MET A 141 -1.71 5.82 -16.05
N VAL A 142 -2.52 5.11 -15.26
CA VAL A 142 -2.40 5.00 -13.81
C VAL A 142 -2.40 3.53 -13.40
N PRO A 143 -1.71 3.16 -12.30
CA PRO A 143 -1.72 1.78 -11.82
C PRO A 143 -3.12 1.39 -11.33
N GLY A 144 -3.62 0.20 -11.72
CA GLY A 144 -4.90 -0.31 -11.23
C GLY A 144 -4.87 -0.69 -9.74
N THR A 145 -3.69 -1.00 -9.20
CA THR A 145 -3.47 -1.26 -7.78
C THR A 145 -2.23 -0.53 -7.32
N VAL A 146 -2.40 0.33 -6.32
CA VAL A 146 -1.30 0.98 -5.60
C VAL A 146 -1.01 0.13 -4.37
N TYR A 147 0.26 -0.14 -4.14
CA TYR A 147 0.75 -0.98 -3.04
C TYR A 147 1.96 -0.32 -2.41
N ASP A 148 1.98 -0.29 -1.10
CA ASP A 148 3.18 0.07 -0.35
C ASP A 148 3.36 -0.83 0.87
N ARG A 149 4.59 -0.89 1.37
CA ARG A 149 4.96 -1.66 2.56
C ARG A 149 6.09 -0.99 3.33
N ALA A 150 6.05 -1.13 4.64
CA ALA A 150 7.12 -0.69 5.53
C ALA A 150 7.47 -1.78 6.53
N PHE A 151 8.72 -1.72 7.02
CA PHE A 151 9.29 -2.64 7.99
C PHE A 151 9.97 -1.86 9.11
N PHE A 152 9.82 -2.36 10.34
CA PHE A 152 10.54 -1.87 11.52
C PHE A 152 10.96 -3.03 12.43
#